data_d7d59d2ad8c3744687815645ba0577d2
#
_entry.id   d7d59d2ad8c3744687815645ba0577d2
#
_cell.length_a   1.000
_cell.length_b   1.000
_cell.length_c   1.000
_cell.angle_alpha   90.00
_cell.angle_beta   90.00
_cell.angle_gamma   90.00
#
_symmetry.space_group_name_H-M   'P 1'
#
loop_
_entity.id
_entity.type
_entity.pdbx_description
1 polymer ?
#
loop_
_entity_poly.entity_id
_entity_poly.type
_entity_poly.pdbx_seq_one_letter_code
_entity_poly.pdbx_strand_id
1 'polypeptide(L)'
;MAELRPRVEQLLEQVGLQGFGGKYPSELSGGMRQRVAICRALIQDPGLLLMDEPFGALDALTREQMIMDLQAMWLSVRNTVVFITHSIDEAVFLADRVIVMSPRPGRIDLDLRIELQRPRRWAVHTDPRFVDYMARIRKIFESKGVLTER
;
A
#
# COMPACT_ATOMS: atom_id res chain seq x y z
N MET A 1 -11.35 22.99 14.87
CA MET A 1 -11.20 21.64 15.46
C MET A 1 -12.49 20.84 15.50
N ALA A 2 -13.65 21.45 15.77
CA ALA A 2 -14.96 20.76 15.78
C ALA A 2 -15.36 20.17 14.42
N GLU A 3 -15.01 20.81 13.30
CA GLU A 3 -15.35 20.38 11.94
C GLU A 3 -14.57 19.14 11.45
N LEU A 4 -13.38 18.87 11.99
CA LEU A 4 -12.56 17.72 11.59
C LEU A 4 -12.91 16.43 12.37
N ARG A 5 -13.58 16.56 13.51
CA ARG A 5 -13.87 15.42 14.39
C ARG A 5 -14.68 14.33 13.73
N PRO A 6 -15.77 14.62 12.99
CA PRO A 6 -16.54 13.58 12.29
C PRO A 6 -15.69 12.84 11.25
N ARG A 7 -14.80 13.55 10.53
CA ARG A 7 -13.91 12.94 9.55
C ARG A 7 -12.82 12.07 10.18
N VAL A 8 -12.30 12.48 11.34
CA VAL A 8 -11.37 11.63 12.11
C VAL A 8 -12.04 10.35 12.52
N GLU A 9 -13.24 10.43 13.09
CA GLU A 9 -14.01 9.26 13.54
C GLU A 9 -14.31 8.32 12.38
N GLN A 10 -14.72 8.84 11.23
CA GLN A 10 -14.95 8.07 10.00
C GLN A 10 -13.68 7.35 9.51
N LEU A 11 -12.53 8.02 9.48
CA LEU A 11 -11.27 7.41 9.06
C LEU A 11 -10.82 6.33 10.04
N LEU A 12 -10.96 6.57 11.35
CA LEU A 12 -10.63 5.57 12.37
C LEU A 12 -11.54 4.34 12.27
N GLU A 13 -12.82 4.52 11.99
CA GLU A 13 -13.74 3.41 11.75
C GLU A 13 -13.33 2.58 10.53
N GLN A 14 -12.98 3.23 9.42
CA GLN A 14 -12.54 2.55 8.19
C GLN A 14 -11.31 1.65 8.40
N VAL A 15 -10.47 1.96 9.37
CA VAL A 15 -9.25 1.18 9.69
C VAL A 15 -9.41 0.29 10.92
N GLY A 16 -10.63 0.12 11.42
CA GLY A 16 -10.91 -0.72 12.59
C GLY A 16 -10.32 -0.18 13.90
N LEU A 17 -10.18 1.15 14.02
CA LEU A 17 -9.71 1.85 15.22
C LEU A 17 -10.81 2.65 15.91
N GLN A 18 -12.06 2.24 15.76
CA GLN A 18 -13.20 2.82 16.44
C GLN A 18 -12.99 2.80 17.96
N GLY A 19 -13.22 3.92 18.63
CA GLY A 19 -13.01 4.08 20.07
C GLY A 19 -11.57 4.36 20.50
N PHE A 20 -10.58 4.34 19.59
CA PHE A 20 -9.18 4.64 19.91
C PHE A 20 -8.77 6.10 19.70
N GLY A 21 -9.69 6.98 19.31
CA GLY A 21 -9.42 8.39 19.01
C GLY A 21 -8.87 9.21 20.20
N GLY A 22 -9.08 8.76 21.44
CA GLY A 22 -8.54 9.39 22.65
C GLY A 22 -7.23 8.78 23.17
N LYS A 23 -6.67 7.75 22.47
CA LYS A 23 -5.46 7.06 22.92
C LYS A 23 -4.19 7.75 22.46
N TYR A 24 -3.16 7.69 23.30
CA TYR A 24 -1.82 8.17 22.94
C TYR A 24 -1.09 7.13 22.06
N PRO A 25 -0.14 7.54 21.21
CA PRO A 25 0.63 6.62 20.36
C PRO A 25 1.35 5.50 21.12
N SER A 26 1.75 5.74 22.38
CA SER A 26 2.38 4.73 23.25
C SER A 26 1.42 3.63 23.70
N GLU A 27 0.11 3.86 23.63
CA GLU A 27 -0.93 2.89 23.97
C GLU A 27 -1.37 2.03 22.78
N LEU A 28 -0.83 2.31 21.58
CA LEU A 28 -1.20 1.65 20.33
C LEU A 28 -0.14 0.60 19.94
N SER A 29 -0.59 -0.51 19.34
CA SER A 29 0.31 -1.46 18.71
C SER A 29 1.02 -0.85 17.48
N GLY A 30 2.06 -1.52 16.94
CA GLY A 30 2.76 -1.07 15.74
C GLY A 30 1.81 -0.89 14.54
N GLY A 31 0.97 -1.88 14.26
CA GLY A 31 -0.03 -1.81 13.19
C GLY A 31 -1.09 -0.72 13.43
N MET A 32 -1.54 -0.53 14.67
CA MET A 32 -2.46 0.57 15.01
C MET A 32 -1.83 1.93 14.76
N ARG A 33 -0.57 2.13 15.16
CA ARG A 33 0.17 3.38 14.86
C ARG A 33 0.26 3.64 13.37
N GLN A 34 0.53 2.60 12.58
CA GLN A 34 0.60 2.71 11.13
C GLN A 34 -0.75 3.14 10.52
N ARG A 35 -1.85 2.53 10.95
CA ARG A 35 -3.21 2.92 10.53
C ARG A 35 -3.51 4.39 10.87
N VAL A 36 -3.17 4.82 12.07
CA VAL A 36 -3.32 6.23 12.49
C VAL A 36 -2.47 7.16 11.63
N ALA A 37 -1.23 6.77 11.27
CA ALA A 37 -0.37 7.57 10.40
C ALA A 37 -0.99 7.78 9.00
N ILE A 38 -1.59 6.72 8.42
CA ILE A 38 -2.32 6.81 7.16
C ILE A 38 -3.56 7.71 7.29
N CYS A 39 -4.38 7.53 8.34
CA CYS A 39 -5.53 8.39 8.60
C CYS A 39 -5.12 9.87 8.72
N ARG A 40 -4.00 10.15 9.41
CA ARG A 40 -3.47 11.50 9.56
C ARG A 40 -3.03 12.13 8.23
N ALA A 41 -2.51 11.32 7.30
CA ALA A 41 -2.17 11.80 5.96
C ALA A 41 -3.42 12.07 5.11
N LEU A 42 -4.45 11.23 5.23
CA LEU A 42 -5.68 11.32 4.46
C LEU A 42 -6.65 12.41 4.96
N ILE A 43 -6.57 12.80 6.24
CA ILE A 43 -7.52 13.79 6.80
C ILE A 43 -7.44 15.16 6.13
N GLN A 44 -6.28 15.49 5.56
CA GLN A 44 -6.05 16.76 4.85
C GLN A 44 -6.57 16.73 3.41
N ASP A 45 -7.15 15.62 2.98
CA ASP A 45 -7.63 15.40 1.61
C ASP A 45 -6.61 15.79 0.53
N PRO A 46 -5.38 15.23 0.59
CA PRO A 46 -4.31 15.60 -0.32
C PRO A 46 -4.61 15.13 -1.74
N GLY A 47 -4.35 15.97 -2.75
CA GLY A 47 -4.43 15.55 -4.16
C GLY A 47 -3.41 14.49 -4.54
N LEU A 48 -2.29 14.44 -3.80
CA LEU A 48 -1.20 13.46 -3.96
C LEU A 48 -0.74 12.97 -2.59
N LEU A 49 -0.72 11.65 -2.39
CA LEU A 49 -0.20 11.00 -1.20
C LEU A 49 1.07 10.22 -1.54
N LEU A 50 2.14 10.49 -0.81
CA LEU A 50 3.41 9.78 -0.94
C LEU A 50 3.57 8.80 0.22
N MET A 51 3.83 7.53 -0.10
CA MET A 51 4.08 6.47 0.88
C MET A 51 5.40 5.77 0.55
N ASP A 52 6.32 5.78 1.50
CA ASP A 52 7.63 5.15 1.38
C ASP A 52 7.72 3.96 2.34
N GLU A 53 7.74 2.75 1.77
CA GLU A 53 7.75 1.45 2.48
C GLU A 53 6.79 1.36 3.68
N PRO A 54 5.51 1.71 3.54
CA PRO A 54 4.62 1.88 4.68
C PRO A 54 4.36 0.59 5.47
N PHE A 55 4.66 -0.58 4.89
CA PHE A 55 4.40 -1.88 5.52
C PHE A 55 5.67 -2.65 5.92
N GLY A 56 6.87 -2.07 5.71
CA GLY A 56 8.15 -2.73 5.91
C GLY A 56 8.39 -3.27 7.33
N ALA A 57 7.85 -2.60 8.35
CA ALA A 57 8.02 -2.98 9.76
C ALA A 57 6.92 -3.89 10.31
N LEU A 58 5.97 -4.35 9.48
CA LEU A 58 4.83 -5.15 9.92
C LEU A 58 5.10 -6.64 9.75
N ASP A 59 4.56 -7.47 10.66
CA ASP A 59 4.47 -8.92 10.47
C ASP A 59 3.53 -9.27 9.30
N ALA A 60 3.61 -10.49 8.78
CA ALA A 60 2.92 -10.90 7.57
C ALA A 60 1.39 -10.71 7.65
N LEU A 61 0.74 -11.16 8.72
CA LEU A 61 -0.72 -11.08 8.84
C LEU A 61 -1.20 -9.63 9.00
N THR A 62 -0.50 -8.84 9.81
CA THR A 62 -0.79 -7.41 9.96
C THR A 62 -0.60 -6.67 8.64
N ARG A 63 0.44 -7.02 7.87
CA ARG A 63 0.71 -6.44 6.54
C ARG A 63 -0.43 -6.74 5.57
N GLU A 64 -0.87 -7.99 5.47
CA GLU A 64 -2.00 -8.39 4.62
C GLU A 64 -3.26 -7.58 4.95
N GLN A 65 -3.60 -7.47 6.23
CA GLN A 65 -4.75 -6.68 6.66
C GLN A 65 -4.59 -5.20 6.28
N MET A 66 -3.39 -4.64 6.47
CA MET A 66 -3.11 -3.25 6.12
C MET A 66 -3.22 -2.95 4.62
N ILE A 67 -2.83 -3.89 3.77
CA ILE A 67 -2.98 -3.80 2.31
C ILE A 67 -4.48 -3.71 1.95
N MET A 68 -5.32 -4.54 2.56
CA MET A 68 -6.76 -4.51 2.36
C MET A 68 -7.38 -3.20 2.87
N ASP A 69 -6.99 -2.77 4.06
CA ASP A 69 -7.48 -1.53 4.68
C ASP A 69 -7.10 -0.31 3.82
N LEU A 70 -5.85 -0.26 3.33
CA LEU A 70 -5.38 0.82 2.45
C LEU A 70 -6.18 0.87 1.14
N GLN A 71 -6.42 -0.29 0.52
CA GLN A 71 -7.26 -0.34 -0.68
C GLN A 71 -8.69 0.17 -0.41
N ALA A 72 -9.30 -0.24 0.71
CA ALA A 72 -10.64 0.19 1.08
C ALA A 72 -10.70 1.72 1.30
N MET A 73 -9.73 2.28 2.03
CA MET A 73 -9.59 3.73 2.22
C MET A 73 -9.42 4.47 0.89
N TRP A 74 -8.52 3.97 0.03
CA TRP A 74 -8.29 4.60 -1.27
C TRP A 74 -9.55 4.60 -2.14
N LEU A 75 -10.33 3.52 -2.13
CA LEU A 75 -11.59 3.43 -2.88
C LEU A 75 -12.61 4.50 -2.45
N SER A 76 -12.57 4.95 -1.20
CA SER A 76 -13.46 5.99 -0.68
C SER A 76 -13.02 7.41 -1.06
N VAL A 77 -11.71 7.65 -1.23
CA VAL A 77 -11.15 9.01 -1.47
C VAL A 77 -10.70 9.18 -2.92
N ARG A 78 -10.14 8.13 -3.54
CA ARG A 78 -9.66 8.06 -4.94
C ARG A 78 -8.66 9.17 -5.31
N ASN A 79 -7.79 9.54 -4.39
CA ASN A 79 -6.68 10.46 -4.65
C ASN A 79 -5.53 9.75 -5.38
N THR A 80 -4.58 10.54 -5.89
CA THR A 80 -3.36 9.98 -6.47
C THR A 80 -2.42 9.51 -5.35
N VAL A 81 -1.92 8.28 -5.43
CA VAL A 81 -0.96 7.72 -4.48
C VAL A 81 0.30 7.30 -5.22
N VAL A 82 1.45 7.76 -4.76
CA VAL A 82 2.76 7.20 -5.11
C VAL A 82 3.21 6.33 -3.94
N PHE A 83 3.34 5.05 -4.20
CA PHE A 83 3.63 4.02 -3.21
C PHE A 83 4.97 3.38 -3.54
N ILE A 84 5.96 3.54 -2.65
CA ILE A 84 7.28 2.94 -2.80
C ILE A 84 7.32 1.68 -1.95
N THR A 85 7.71 0.56 -2.55
CA THR A 85 7.86 -0.73 -1.88
C THR A 85 8.93 -1.57 -2.57
N HIS A 86 9.55 -2.47 -1.82
CA HIS A 86 10.40 -3.54 -2.35
C HIS A 86 9.64 -4.85 -2.54
N SER A 87 8.35 -4.91 -2.20
CA SER A 87 7.48 -6.07 -2.38
C SER A 87 6.78 -6.01 -3.74
N ILE A 88 7.10 -6.97 -4.61
CA ILE A 88 6.44 -7.10 -5.92
C ILE A 88 4.95 -7.36 -5.74
N ASP A 89 4.59 -8.16 -4.73
CA ASP A 89 3.21 -8.52 -4.41
C ASP A 89 2.39 -7.27 -4.05
N GLU A 90 2.88 -6.44 -3.12
CA GLU A 90 2.24 -5.18 -2.74
C GLU A 90 2.05 -4.27 -3.96
N ALA A 91 3.09 -4.13 -4.79
CA ALA A 91 3.05 -3.30 -5.98
C ALA A 91 1.97 -3.75 -6.96
N VAL A 92 1.91 -5.04 -7.30
CA VAL A 92 0.90 -5.58 -8.22
C VAL A 92 -0.49 -5.55 -7.60
N PHE A 93 -0.61 -5.82 -6.28
CA PHE A 93 -1.90 -5.83 -5.60
C PHE A 93 -2.51 -4.43 -5.46
N LEU A 94 -1.70 -3.40 -5.18
CA LEU A 94 -2.22 -2.05 -4.87
C LEU A 94 -2.24 -1.10 -6.06
N ALA A 95 -1.30 -1.21 -6.99
CA ALA A 95 -1.13 -0.18 -8.02
C ALA A 95 -2.01 -0.38 -9.26
N ASP A 96 -2.29 0.72 -9.98
CA ASP A 96 -2.80 0.72 -11.34
C ASP A 96 -1.66 0.81 -12.36
N ARG A 97 -0.47 1.22 -11.89
CA ARG A 97 0.75 1.33 -12.69
C ARG A 97 1.95 1.06 -11.80
N VAL A 98 2.83 0.16 -12.22
CA VAL A 98 4.06 -0.19 -11.52
C VAL A 98 5.25 0.29 -12.33
N ILE A 99 6.11 1.06 -11.67
CA ILE A 99 7.39 1.50 -12.22
C ILE A 99 8.51 0.72 -11.54
N VAL A 100 9.26 -0.05 -12.30
CA VAL A 100 10.45 -0.75 -11.80
C VAL A 100 11.68 0.08 -12.13
N MET A 101 12.48 0.34 -11.11
CA MET A 101 13.70 1.14 -11.24
C MET A 101 14.97 0.26 -11.14
N SER A 102 15.98 0.60 -11.93
CA SER A 102 17.28 -0.05 -11.84
C SER A 102 18.03 0.33 -10.55
N PRO A 103 19.04 -0.49 -10.15
CA PRO A 103 20.09 -0.04 -9.24
C PRO A 103 20.79 1.22 -9.75
N ARG A 104 21.68 1.81 -8.95
CA ARG A 104 22.40 3.04 -9.31
C ARG A 104 23.17 2.94 -10.64
N PRO A 105 23.07 3.97 -11.52
CA PRO A 105 22.14 5.11 -11.45
C PRO A 105 20.69 4.69 -11.70
N GLY A 106 19.74 5.22 -10.89
CA GLY A 106 18.33 4.90 -11.00
C GLY A 106 17.75 5.30 -12.37
N ARG A 107 17.22 4.31 -13.10
CA ARG A 107 16.51 4.49 -14.39
C ARG A 107 15.23 3.67 -14.35
N ILE A 108 14.26 4.02 -15.16
CA ILE A 108 13.05 3.21 -15.35
C ILE A 108 13.41 2.03 -16.25
N ASP A 109 13.35 0.83 -15.71
CA ASP A 109 13.58 -0.42 -16.45
C ASP A 109 12.27 -1.03 -16.97
N LEU A 110 11.16 -0.81 -16.27
CA LEU A 110 9.83 -1.26 -16.69
C LEU A 110 8.77 -0.26 -16.24
N ASP A 111 7.82 0.01 -17.12
CA ASP A 111 6.60 0.75 -16.87
C ASP A 111 5.42 -0.16 -17.23
N LEU A 112 4.66 -0.59 -16.23
CA LEU A 112 3.69 -1.66 -16.36
C LEU A 112 2.31 -1.20 -15.87
N ARG A 113 1.31 -1.21 -16.75
CA ARG A 113 -0.10 -1.07 -16.36
C ARG A 113 -0.63 -2.36 -15.76
N ILE A 114 -1.36 -2.23 -14.67
CA ILE A 114 -2.01 -3.34 -13.97
C ILE A 114 -3.50 -3.28 -14.25
N GLU A 115 -3.98 -4.13 -15.14
CA GLU A 115 -5.38 -4.17 -15.60
C GLU A 115 -6.21 -5.20 -14.81
N LEU A 116 -6.06 -5.19 -13.48
CA LEU A 116 -6.85 -6.01 -12.56
C LEU A 116 -7.96 -5.18 -11.96
N GLN A 117 -9.18 -5.72 -11.96
CA GLN A 117 -10.35 -5.04 -11.41
C GLN A 117 -10.22 -4.77 -9.92
N ARG A 118 -10.82 -3.66 -9.46
CA ARG A 118 -10.94 -3.31 -8.04
C ARG A 118 -12.38 -3.50 -7.56
N PRO A 119 -12.63 -3.80 -6.28
CA PRO A 119 -11.64 -4.10 -5.24
C PRO A 119 -10.94 -5.44 -5.47
N ARG A 120 -9.63 -5.47 -5.31
CA ARG A 120 -8.85 -6.72 -5.37
C ARG A 120 -8.99 -7.45 -4.04
N ARG A 121 -9.26 -8.75 -4.12
CA ARG A 121 -9.32 -9.67 -2.96
C ARG A 121 -8.13 -10.60 -3.01
N TRP A 122 -7.81 -11.28 -1.92
CA TRP A 122 -6.70 -12.25 -1.89
C TRP A 122 -6.79 -13.31 -2.99
N ALA A 123 -7.99 -13.67 -3.40
CA ALA A 123 -8.19 -14.59 -4.54
C ALA A 123 -7.55 -14.10 -5.85
N VAL A 124 -7.19 -12.81 -5.99
CA VAL A 124 -6.50 -12.29 -7.18
C VAL A 124 -5.12 -12.91 -7.38
N HIS A 125 -4.48 -13.42 -6.31
CA HIS A 125 -3.18 -14.10 -6.39
C HIS A 125 -3.21 -15.37 -7.24
N THR A 126 -4.41 -15.96 -7.45
CA THR A 126 -4.62 -17.10 -8.35
C THR A 126 -5.02 -16.69 -9.77
N ASP A 127 -5.23 -15.39 -10.03
CA ASP A 127 -5.51 -14.89 -11.39
C ASP A 127 -4.25 -15.01 -12.24
N PRO A 128 -4.31 -15.65 -13.42
CA PRO A 128 -3.16 -15.79 -14.31
C PRO A 128 -2.49 -14.47 -14.69
N ARG A 129 -3.26 -13.37 -14.76
CA ARG A 129 -2.73 -12.03 -15.04
C ARG A 129 -1.90 -11.50 -13.87
N PHE A 130 -2.34 -11.74 -12.62
CA PHE A 130 -1.56 -11.38 -11.44
C PHE A 130 -0.22 -12.10 -11.43
N VAL A 131 -0.23 -13.40 -11.69
CA VAL A 131 0.96 -14.24 -11.77
C VAL A 131 1.90 -13.76 -12.89
N ASP A 132 1.36 -13.42 -14.06
CA ASP A 132 2.15 -12.87 -15.18
C ASP A 132 2.82 -11.54 -14.82
N TYR A 133 2.08 -10.59 -14.18
CA TYR A 133 2.66 -9.33 -13.73
C TYR A 133 3.81 -9.55 -12.74
N MET A 134 3.63 -10.44 -11.77
CA MET A 134 4.67 -10.81 -10.81
C MET A 134 5.91 -11.38 -11.51
N ALA A 135 5.72 -12.31 -12.45
CA ALA A 135 6.80 -12.95 -13.20
C ALA A 135 7.58 -11.93 -14.05
N ARG A 136 6.89 -11.01 -14.73
CA ARG A 136 7.53 -9.95 -15.53
C ARG A 136 8.41 -9.04 -14.72
N ILE A 137 7.94 -8.61 -13.54
CA ILE A 137 8.72 -7.75 -12.64
C ILE A 137 9.92 -8.53 -12.09
N ARG A 138 9.71 -9.79 -11.64
CA ARG A 138 10.77 -10.67 -11.13
C ARG A 138 11.89 -10.87 -12.16
N LYS A 139 11.54 -11.10 -13.42
CA LYS A 139 12.51 -11.27 -14.52
C LYS A 139 13.42 -10.04 -14.69
N ILE A 140 12.92 -8.83 -14.48
CA ILE A 140 13.75 -7.61 -14.50
C ILE A 140 14.79 -7.66 -13.37
N PHE A 141 14.37 -7.99 -12.14
CA PHE A 141 15.29 -8.08 -10.99
C PHE A 141 16.34 -9.18 -11.16
N GLU A 142 15.98 -10.34 -11.74
CA GLU A 142 16.91 -11.42 -12.08
C GLU A 142 17.94 -10.97 -13.12
N SER A 143 17.47 -10.32 -14.21
CA SER A 143 18.35 -9.82 -15.28
C SER A 143 19.34 -8.75 -14.80
N LYS A 144 19.06 -8.08 -13.69
CA LYS A 144 19.92 -7.05 -13.08
C LYS A 144 20.76 -7.61 -11.91
N GLY A 145 20.68 -8.91 -11.62
CA GLY A 145 21.41 -9.53 -10.51
C GLY A 145 20.93 -9.09 -9.13
N VAL A 146 19.74 -8.49 -9.02
CA VAL A 146 19.11 -8.12 -7.74
C VAL A 146 18.55 -9.36 -7.05
N LEU A 147 18.02 -10.29 -7.82
CA LEU A 147 17.60 -11.63 -7.39
C LEU A 147 18.50 -12.66 -8.09
N THR A 148 19.09 -13.59 -7.34
CA THR A 148 19.87 -14.71 -7.86
C THR A 148 19.25 -16.00 -7.35
N GLU A 149 18.88 -16.91 -8.25
CA GLU A 149 18.62 -18.30 -7.86
C GLU A 149 19.96 -18.93 -7.42
N ARG A 150 20.02 -19.42 -6.17
CA ARG A 150 21.13 -20.21 -5.65
C ARG A 150 20.75 -21.66 -5.65
#